data_9c597c45bc6fb1857cbf09857b042bea
#
_entry.id   9c597c45bc6fb1857cbf09857b042bea
#
_cell.length_a   1.000
_cell.length_b   1.000
_cell.length_c   1.000
_cell.angle_alpha   90.00
_cell.angle_beta   90.00
_cell.angle_gamma   90.00
#
_symmetry.space_group_name_H-M   'P 1'
#
loop_
_entity.id
_entity.type
_entity.pdbx_description
1 polymer ?
#
loop_
_entity_poly.entity_id
_entity_poly.type
_entity_poly.pdbx_seq_one_letter_code
_entity_poly.pdbx_strand_id
1 'polypeptide(L)'
;PLSDYLLYHLYKGFKMKIGICADHGGYALKEIIHPFLIKMGYEVLDFGAFKLDDKDDYPDFVIPLARAVAINELQRGIAICGSGVGAAIAANKIAGVRAALIQDHFSAHQVLKMMI
;
A
#
# COMPACT_ATOMS: atom_id res chain seq x y z
N PRO A 1 -3.57 -6.49 21.76
CA PRO A 1 -4.80 -6.71 22.50
C PRO A 1 -5.56 -7.94 22.05
N LEU A 2 -6.47 -8.41 22.89
CA LEU A 2 -7.32 -9.54 22.57
C LEU A 2 -8.11 -9.35 21.27
N SER A 3 -8.51 -8.13 20.97
CA SER A 3 -9.23 -7.80 19.72
C SER A 3 -8.40 -8.10 18.47
N ASP A 4 -7.10 -7.82 18.50
CA ASP A 4 -6.20 -8.11 17.37
C ASP A 4 -6.01 -9.62 17.20
N TYR A 5 -5.91 -10.34 18.29
CA TYR A 5 -5.82 -11.79 18.28
C TYR A 5 -7.10 -12.42 17.71
N LEU A 6 -8.27 -11.96 18.13
CA LEU A 6 -9.55 -12.43 17.62
C LEU A 6 -9.71 -12.12 16.13
N LEU A 7 -9.33 -10.93 15.70
CA LEU A 7 -9.35 -10.57 14.29
C LEU A 7 -8.44 -11.48 13.48
N TYR A 8 -7.23 -11.73 13.97
CA TYR A 8 -6.30 -12.65 13.32
C TYR A 8 -6.92 -14.03 13.12
N HIS A 9 -7.55 -14.58 14.15
CA HIS A 9 -8.17 -15.90 14.06
C HIS A 9 -9.40 -15.93 13.18
N LEU A 10 -10.22 -14.87 13.18
CA LEU A 10 -11.36 -14.74 12.29
C LEU A 10 -10.95 -14.70 10.82
N TYR A 11 -9.83 -14.02 10.53
CA TYR A 11 -9.32 -13.89 9.17
C TYR A 11 -8.25 -14.91 8.82
N LYS A 12 -7.99 -15.89 9.67
CA LYS A 12 -6.97 -16.92 9.45
C LYS A 12 -7.15 -17.68 8.14
N GLY A 13 -8.39 -17.84 7.68
CA GLY A 13 -8.70 -18.46 6.40
C GLY A 13 -8.65 -17.52 5.20
N PHE A 14 -8.43 -16.23 5.43
CA PHE A 14 -8.40 -15.21 4.39
C PHE A 14 -7.05 -14.53 4.36
N LYS A 15 -6.40 -14.56 3.20
CA LYS A 15 -5.20 -13.74 3.00
C LYS A 15 -5.63 -12.30 2.81
N MET A 16 -5.01 -11.40 3.55
CA MET A 16 -5.16 -9.98 3.29
C MET A 16 -4.55 -9.66 1.92
N LYS A 17 -5.31 -8.96 1.09
CA LYS A 17 -4.84 -8.49 -0.21
C LYS A 17 -4.25 -7.10 -0.09
N ILE A 18 -2.98 -6.98 -0.45
CA ILE A 18 -2.24 -5.72 -0.43
C ILE A 18 -1.84 -5.39 -1.85
N GLY A 19 -2.19 -4.20 -2.31
CA GLY A 19 -1.67 -3.67 -3.55
C GLY A 19 -0.39 -2.92 -3.29
N ILE A 20 0.56 -2.99 -4.22
CA ILE A 20 1.81 -2.25 -4.13
C ILE A 20 2.10 -1.58 -5.46
N CYS A 21 2.60 -0.36 -5.42
CA CYS A 21 3.04 0.34 -6.61
C CYS A 21 4.22 1.25 -6.29
N ALA A 22 4.94 1.63 -7.33
CA ALA A 22 6.03 2.60 -7.23
C ALA A 22 6.26 3.24 -8.60
N ASP A 23 6.74 4.48 -8.58
CA ASP A 23 7.38 5.08 -9.75
C ASP A 23 8.87 4.70 -9.78
N HIS A 24 9.63 5.32 -10.67
CA HIS A 24 11.08 5.06 -10.76
C HIS A 24 11.81 5.36 -9.45
N GLY A 25 11.36 6.33 -8.67
CA GLY A 25 11.99 6.68 -7.39
C GLY A 25 11.76 5.64 -6.29
N GLY A 26 10.71 4.85 -6.40
CA GLY A 26 10.38 3.80 -5.44
C GLY A 26 10.56 2.37 -5.96
N TYR A 27 10.96 2.22 -7.22
CA TYR A 27 11.01 0.92 -7.87
C TYR A 27 11.91 -0.09 -7.14
N ALA A 28 13.12 0.31 -6.80
CA ALA A 28 14.07 -0.58 -6.13
C ALA A 28 13.52 -1.07 -4.79
N LEU A 29 12.90 -0.18 -4.02
CA LEU A 29 12.31 -0.54 -2.73
C LEU A 29 11.08 -1.43 -2.91
N LYS A 30 10.25 -1.18 -3.93
CA LYS A 30 9.11 -2.05 -4.24
C LYS A 30 9.56 -3.48 -4.53
N GLU A 31 10.64 -3.64 -5.27
CA GLU A 31 11.19 -4.96 -5.62
C GLU A 31 11.71 -5.73 -4.39
N ILE A 32 12.03 -5.03 -3.31
CA ILE A 32 12.40 -5.63 -2.02
C ILE A 32 11.16 -5.94 -1.17
N ILE A 33 10.22 -5.01 -1.09
CA ILE A 33 9.04 -5.13 -0.24
C ILE A 33 8.07 -6.18 -0.77
N HIS A 34 7.89 -6.27 -2.09
CA HIS A 34 6.95 -7.21 -2.70
C HIS A 34 7.18 -8.66 -2.24
N PRO A 35 8.36 -9.26 -2.44
CA PRO A 35 8.59 -10.63 -1.97
C PRO A 35 8.55 -10.77 -0.45
N PHE A 36 8.92 -9.73 0.29
CA PHE A 36 8.84 -9.71 1.74
C PHE A 36 7.38 -9.86 2.22
N LEU A 37 6.46 -9.14 1.61
CA LEU A 37 5.03 -9.23 1.94
C LEU A 37 4.46 -10.61 1.61
N ILE A 38 4.85 -11.19 0.47
CA ILE A 38 4.44 -12.55 0.11
C ILE A 38 4.92 -13.54 1.16
N LYS A 39 6.18 -13.42 1.59
CA LYS A 39 6.76 -14.29 2.62
C LYS A 39 6.03 -14.16 3.95
N MET A 40 5.49 -12.98 4.26
CA MET A 40 4.68 -12.75 5.46
C MET A 40 3.26 -13.34 5.36
N GLY A 41 2.86 -13.88 4.23
CA GLY A 41 1.57 -14.53 4.05
C GLY A 41 0.50 -13.67 3.40
N TYR A 42 0.85 -12.49 2.90
CA TYR A 42 -0.11 -11.63 2.20
C TYR A 42 -0.23 -12.01 0.73
N GLU A 43 -1.40 -11.80 0.16
CA GLU A 43 -1.60 -11.81 -1.28
C GLU A 43 -1.28 -10.41 -1.81
N VAL A 44 -0.31 -10.31 -2.70
CA VAL A 44 0.20 -9.01 -3.17
C VAL A 44 -0.13 -8.83 -4.65
N LEU A 45 -0.80 -7.73 -4.97
CA LEU A 45 -1.05 -7.32 -6.36
C LEU A 45 -0.11 -6.17 -6.70
N ASP A 46 0.70 -6.39 -7.71
CA ASP A 46 1.66 -5.39 -8.19
C ASP A 46 1.01 -4.51 -9.27
N PHE A 47 0.89 -3.22 -8.99
CA PHE A 47 0.33 -2.22 -9.91
C PHE A 47 1.41 -1.50 -10.74
N GLY A 48 2.67 -1.93 -10.64
CA GLY A 48 3.80 -1.32 -11.35
C GLY A 48 4.54 -0.30 -10.46
N ALA A 49 5.61 0.29 -10.94
CA ALA A 49 6.22 0.04 -12.24
C ALA A 49 6.81 -1.38 -12.33
N PHE A 50 6.77 -1.97 -13.53
CA PHE A 50 7.29 -3.32 -13.74
C PHE A 50 8.72 -3.32 -14.27
N LYS A 51 9.25 -2.14 -14.56
CA LYS A 51 10.64 -1.91 -14.96
C LYS A 51 11.06 -0.54 -14.48
N LEU A 52 12.36 -0.33 -14.36
CA LEU A 52 12.90 0.98 -14.04
C LEU A 52 12.84 1.89 -15.28
N ASP A 53 12.01 2.92 -15.22
CA ASP A 53 11.85 3.91 -16.28
C ASP A 53 11.85 5.29 -15.62
N ASP A 54 12.92 6.04 -15.78
CA ASP A 54 13.11 7.35 -15.15
C ASP A 54 12.17 8.43 -15.69
N LYS A 55 11.39 8.13 -16.72
CA LYS A 55 10.40 9.03 -17.31
C LYS A 55 8.98 8.75 -16.86
N ASP A 56 8.75 7.71 -16.04
CA ASP A 56 7.42 7.42 -15.53
C ASP A 56 6.99 8.44 -14.45
N ASP A 57 5.70 8.48 -14.16
CA ASP A 57 5.15 9.41 -13.20
C ASP A 57 4.24 8.67 -12.22
N TYR A 58 4.35 9.02 -10.93
CA TYR A 58 3.69 8.33 -9.84
C TYR A 58 2.16 8.24 -9.98
N PRO A 59 1.42 9.23 -10.52
CA PRO A 59 -0.03 9.13 -10.59
C PRO A 59 -0.51 7.95 -11.42
N ASP A 60 0.25 7.55 -12.43
CA ASP A 60 -0.10 6.44 -13.32
C ASP A 60 -0.19 5.11 -12.56
N PHE A 61 0.49 4.99 -11.43
CA PHE A 61 0.50 3.79 -10.58
C PHE A 61 -0.36 3.96 -9.33
N VAL A 62 -0.31 5.14 -8.71
CA VAL A 62 -1.00 5.41 -7.44
C VAL A 62 -2.51 5.47 -7.63
N ILE A 63 -2.99 6.09 -8.71
CA ILE A 63 -4.43 6.24 -8.92
C ILE A 63 -5.14 4.91 -9.13
N PRO A 64 -4.65 3.99 -10.00
CA PRO A 64 -5.26 2.66 -10.10
C PRO A 64 -5.23 1.89 -8.77
N LEU A 65 -4.13 1.96 -8.02
CA LEU A 65 -4.03 1.33 -6.71
C LEU A 65 -5.08 1.90 -5.74
N ALA A 66 -5.18 3.21 -5.65
CA ALA A 66 -6.14 3.88 -4.78
C ALA A 66 -7.60 3.51 -5.13
N ARG A 67 -7.91 3.44 -6.41
CA ARG A 67 -9.25 3.02 -6.85
C ARG A 67 -9.57 1.59 -6.45
N ALA A 68 -8.61 0.69 -6.53
CA ALA A 68 -8.79 -0.70 -6.10
C ALA A 68 -9.04 -0.78 -4.59
N VAL A 69 -8.37 0.05 -3.79
CA VAL A 69 -8.64 0.16 -2.35
C VAL A 69 -10.06 0.71 -2.11
N ALA A 70 -10.45 1.75 -2.85
CA ALA A 70 -11.76 2.41 -2.67
C ALA A 70 -12.93 1.45 -2.89
N ILE A 71 -12.81 0.52 -3.83
CA ILE A 71 -13.87 -0.45 -4.15
C ILE A 71 -13.70 -1.79 -3.40
N ASN A 72 -12.81 -1.84 -2.43
CA ASN A 72 -12.55 -3.02 -1.60
C ASN A 72 -12.01 -4.26 -2.35
N GLU A 73 -11.40 -4.08 -3.49
CA GLU A 73 -10.63 -5.16 -4.14
C GLU A 73 -9.37 -5.47 -3.33
N LEU A 74 -8.86 -4.49 -2.62
CA LEU A 74 -7.70 -4.58 -1.75
C LEU A 74 -8.07 -4.07 -0.36
N GLN A 75 -7.50 -4.67 0.67
CA GLN A 75 -7.66 -4.20 2.05
C GLN A 75 -6.69 -3.06 2.37
N ARG A 76 -5.51 -3.06 1.73
CA ARG A 76 -4.48 -2.04 1.95
C ARG A 76 -3.75 -1.76 0.64
N GLY A 77 -3.17 -0.58 0.55
CA GLY A 77 -2.29 -0.20 -0.53
C GLY A 77 -1.00 0.39 0.00
N ILE A 78 0.10 0.08 -0.67
CA ILE A 78 1.41 0.65 -0.38
C ILE A 78 1.91 1.30 -1.67
N ALA A 79 2.10 2.62 -1.64
CA ALA A 79 2.61 3.37 -2.77
C ALA A 79 3.97 3.97 -2.37
N ILE A 80 4.96 3.75 -3.19
CA ILE A 80 6.35 4.16 -2.93
C ILE A 80 6.80 5.11 -4.04
N CYS A 81 7.19 6.31 -3.64
CA CYS A 81 7.82 7.25 -4.57
C CYS A 81 8.96 7.97 -3.87
N GLY A 82 9.65 8.85 -4.57
CA GLY A 82 10.85 9.49 -4.04
C GLY A 82 10.67 10.15 -2.68
N SER A 83 9.59 10.93 -2.49
CA SER A 83 9.28 11.58 -1.21
C SER A 83 8.05 11.01 -0.51
N GLY A 84 7.17 10.35 -1.25
CA GLY A 84 5.86 9.91 -0.77
C GLY A 84 4.79 11.00 -0.72
N VAL A 85 5.18 12.26 -0.84
CA VAL A 85 4.25 13.40 -0.74
C VAL A 85 3.23 13.39 -1.88
N GLY A 86 3.71 13.28 -3.12
CA GLY A 86 2.84 13.24 -4.29
C GLY A 86 1.92 12.02 -4.28
N ALA A 87 2.45 10.86 -3.91
CA ALA A 87 1.67 9.63 -3.81
C ALA A 87 0.53 9.77 -2.79
N ALA A 88 0.81 10.33 -1.61
CA ALA A 88 -0.20 10.55 -0.58
C ALA A 88 -1.28 11.52 -1.06
N ILE A 89 -0.88 12.62 -1.71
CA ILE A 89 -1.84 13.61 -2.25
C ILE A 89 -2.72 12.96 -3.31
N ALA A 90 -2.14 12.24 -4.27
CA ALA A 90 -2.88 11.61 -5.35
C ALA A 90 -3.88 10.56 -4.81
N ALA A 91 -3.44 9.72 -3.90
CA ALA A 91 -4.30 8.69 -3.30
C ALA A 91 -5.48 9.31 -2.54
N ASN A 92 -5.25 10.38 -1.80
CA ASN A 92 -6.29 11.06 -1.02
C ASN A 92 -7.33 11.78 -1.89
N LYS A 93 -7.06 12.00 -3.16
CA LYS A 93 -8.05 12.56 -4.09
C LYS A 93 -9.10 11.54 -4.52
N ILE A 94 -8.88 10.28 -4.26
CA ILE A 94 -9.85 9.22 -4.59
C ILE A 94 -10.82 9.07 -3.42
N ALA A 95 -12.10 9.23 -3.69
CA ALA A 95 -13.12 9.11 -2.66
C ALA A 95 -13.08 7.71 -2.02
N GLY A 96 -13.15 7.68 -0.70
CA GLY A 96 -13.09 6.43 0.08
C GLY A 96 -11.70 5.98 0.45
N VAL A 97 -10.65 6.71 0.03
CA VAL A 97 -9.25 6.39 0.35
C VAL A 97 -8.73 7.37 1.39
N ARG A 98 -8.02 6.83 2.36
CA ARG A 98 -7.25 7.60 3.32
C ARG A 98 -5.81 7.15 3.24
N ALA A 99 -4.94 8.01 2.79
CA ALA A 99 -3.52 7.74 2.63
C ALA A 99 -2.72 8.68 3.53
N ALA A 100 -1.68 8.15 4.13
CA ALA A 100 -0.76 8.92 4.95
C ALA A 100 0.67 8.65 4.52
N LEU A 101 1.49 9.67 4.56
CA LEU A 101 2.92 9.55 4.33
C LEU A 101 3.55 8.96 5.59
N ILE A 102 4.20 7.82 5.44
CA ILE A 102 4.84 7.11 6.54
C ILE A 102 6.35 7.08 6.32
N GLN A 103 7.08 7.57 7.30
CA GLN A 103 8.55 7.59 7.27
C GLN A 103 9.16 6.95 8.52
N ASP A 104 8.34 6.57 9.50
CA ASP A 104 8.81 5.99 10.75
C ASP A 104 7.77 5.05 11.34
N HIS A 105 8.23 4.24 12.30
CA HIS A 105 7.39 3.22 12.93
C HIS A 105 6.24 3.83 13.75
N PHE A 106 6.50 4.94 14.43
CA PHE A 106 5.47 5.60 15.24
C PHE A 106 4.31 6.09 14.39
N SER A 107 4.60 6.78 13.28
CA SER A 107 3.56 7.27 12.37
C SER A 107 2.75 6.13 11.77
N ALA A 108 3.40 5.03 11.39
CA ALA A 108 2.71 3.85 10.88
C ALA A 108 1.73 3.29 11.91
N HIS A 109 2.14 3.21 13.16
CA HIS A 109 1.30 2.72 14.25
C HIS A 109 0.10 3.64 14.50
N GLN A 110 0.31 4.97 14.46
CA GLN A 110 -0.77 5.94 14.63
C GLN A 110 -1.82 5.85 13.54
N VAL A 111 -1.40 5.67 12.30
CA VAL A 111 -2.32 5.51 11.16
C VAL A 111 -3.22 4.30 11.37
N LEU A 112 -2.68 3.18 11.80
CA LEU A 112 -3.47 1.97 12.05
C LEU A 112 -4.56 2.20 13.11
N LYS A 113 -4.29 3.03 14.12
CA LYS A 113 -5.28 3.37 15.15
C LYS A 113 -6.41 4.24 14.61
N MET A 114 -6.16 5.02 13.56
CA MET A 114 -7.13 5.94 12.97
C MET A 114 -7.95 5.30 11.86
N MET A 115 -7.58 4.11 11.43
CA MET A 115 -8.27 3.36 10.38
C MET A 115 -9.32 2.45 11.02
N ILE A 116 -10.54 2.86 10.92
CA ILE A 116 -11.68 2.07 11.41
C ILE A 116 -12.41 1.47 10.23
#